data_c7be8f2266721835e27e34943a9401d8
#
_entry.id   c7be8f2266721835e27e34943a9401d8
#
_cell.length_a   1.000
_cell.length_b   1.000
_cell.length_c   1.000
_cell.angle_alpha   90.00
_cell.angle_beta   90.00
_cell.angle_gamma   90.00
#
_symmetry.space_group_name_H-M   'P 1'
#
loop_
_entity.id
_entity.type
_entity.pdbx_description
1 polymer ?
#
loop_
_entity_poly.entity_id
_entity_poly.type
_entity_poly.pdbx_seq_one_letter_code
_entity_poly.pdbx_strand_id
1 'polypeptide(L)'
;MTAKTRGFSNRMLAAGVLLTASLISISVAHAAANDYRFELAGKPTVSAGKNMVRIRLVHVADGKPVPDAVIFESKADMGPAGMPTMPAPVKAMPAKNGVYSFEVEPGMTGTWALHLAAKVQGEPETVRGTVTADLVK
;
A
#
# COMPACT_ATOMS: atom_id res chain seq x y z
N MET A 1 -61.63 -21.39 -69.44
CA MET A 1 -60.59 -22.20 -68.73
C MET A 1 -59.74 -21.31 -67.91
N THR A 2 -59.89 -21.47 -66.62
CA THR A 2 -59.41 -20.57 -65.61
C THR A 2 -57.99 -20.96 -65.15
N ALA A 3 -57.02 -20.09 -65.34
CA ALA A 3 -55.68 -20.23 -64.71
C ALA A 3 -55.64 -19.45 -63.43
N LYS A 4 -55.54 -20.15 -62.33
CA LYS A 4 -55.50 -19.59 -61.02
C LYS A 4 -54.02 -19.36 -60.63
N THR A 5 -53.58 -18.12 -60.68
CA THR A 5 -52.26 -17.69 -60.25
C THR A 5 -52.24 -17.65 -58.71
N ARG A 6 -51.46 -18.49 -58.07
CA ARG A 6 -51.18 -18.42 -56.63
C ARG A 6 -49.98 -17.51 -56.40
N GLY A 7 -50.23 -16.42 -55.72
CA GLY A 7 -49.20 -15.51 -55.26
C GLY A 7 -48.33 -16.17 -54.18
N PHE A 8 -47.05 -16.19 -54.42
CA PHE A 8 -46.03 -16.56 -53.43
C PHE A 8 -45.73 -15.35 -52.56
N SER A 9 -46.15 -15.47 -51.34
CA SER A 9 -45.82 -14.45 -50.32
C SER A 9 -44.43 -14.77 -49.76
N ASN A 10 -43.41 -14.03 -50.19
CA ASN A 10 -42.09 -14.06 -49.57
C ASN A 10 -42.14 -13.38 -48.22
N ARG A 11 -42.21 -14.19 -47.19
CA ARG A 11 -41.91 -13.71 -45.81
C ARG A 11 -40.40 -13.79 -45.60
N MET A 12 -39.72 -12.66 -45.79
CA MET A 12 -38.34 -12.47 -45.34
C MET A 12 -38.36 -12.44 -43.83
N LEU A 13 -37.88 -13.49 -43.23
CA LEU A 13 -37.48 -13.51 -41.81
C LEU A 13 -36.11 -12.85 -41.73
N ALA A 14 -36.08 -11.58 -41.30
CA ALA A 14 -34.87 -10.91 -40.91
C ALA A 14 -34.46 -11.44 -39.52
N ALA A 15 -33.50 -12.36 -39.50
CA ALA A 15 -32.84 -12.77 -38.26
C ALA A 15 -31.90 -11.66 -37.83
N GLY A 16 -32.36 -10.82 -36.92
CA GLY A 16 -31.52 -9.84 -36.21
C GLY A 16 -30.59 -10.56 -35.25
N VAL A 17 -29.33 -10.65 -35.63
CA VAL A 17 -28.26 -11.07 -34.71
C VAL A 17 -28.01 -9.90 -33.77
N LEU A 18 -28.56 -9.96 -32.56
CA LEU A 18 -28.17 -9.07 -31.45
C LEU A 18 -26.78 -9.51 -30.97
N LEU A 19 -25.77 -8.79 -31.43
CA LEU A 19 -24.41 -8.90 -30.89
C LEU A 19 -24.40 -8.19 -29.52
N THR A 20 -24.65 -8.93 -28.44
CA THR A 20 -24.48 -8.42 -27.08
C THR A 20 -22.99 -8.33 -26.81
N ALA A 21 -22.42 -7.15 -26.95
CA ALA A 21 -21.08 -6.84 -26.50
C ALA A 21 -21.08 -6.88 -24.96
N SER A 22 -20.66 -8.00 -24.40
CA SER A 22 -20.37 -8.09 -22.96
C SER A 22 -19.14 -7.26 -22.67
N LEU A 23 -19.34 -6.08 -22.12
CA LEU A 23 -18.29 -5.27 -21.52
C LEU A 23 -17.78 -6.01 -20.29
N ILE A 24 -16.67 -6.72 -20.45
CA ILE A 24 -15.94 -7.29 -19.33
C ILE A 24 -15.30 -6.11 -18.62
N SER A 25 -15.96 -5.64 -17.55
CA SER A 25 -15.38 -4.68 -16.62
C SER A 25 -14.25 -5.40 -15.88
N ILE A 26 -13.02 -5.17 -16.31
CA ILE A 26 -11.84 -5.57 -15.57
C ILE A 26 -11.79 -4.66 -14.34
N SER A 27 -12.33 -5.13 -13.23
CA SER A 27 -12.11 -4.50 -11.93
C SER A 27 -10.64 -4.69 -11.60
N VAL A 28 -9.83 -3.66 -11.84
CA VAL A 28 -8.49 -3.59 -11.28
C VAL A 28 -8.71 -3.47 -9.78
N ALA A 29 -8.50 -4.55 -9.04
CA ALA A 29 -8.47 -4.51 -7.60
C ALA A 29 -7.28 -3.62 -7.22
N HIS A 30 -7.56 -2.37 -6.87
CA HIS A 30 -6.58 -1.51 -6.24
C HIS A 30 -6.38 -2.06 -4.84
N ALA A 31 -5.21 -2.61 -4.58
CA ALA A 31 -4.81 -2.87 -3.21
C ALA A 31 -4.80 -1.52 -2.51
N ALA A 32 -5.73 -1.35 -1.59
CA ALA A 32 -5.84 -0.12 -0.83
C ALA A 32 -4.60 0.03 0.06
N ALA A 33 -4.24 1.26 0.39
CA ALA A 33 -3.15 1.53 1.35
C ALA A 33 -3.31 0.76 2.67
N ASN A 34 -4.51 0.28 2.97
CA ASN A 34 -4.87 -0.54 4.12
C ASN A 34 -4.47 -2.01 4.01
N ASP A 35 -4.05 -2.49 2.83
CA ASP A 35 -3.61 -3.87 2.64
C ASP A 35 -2.19 -4.11 3.13
N TYR A 36 -1.52 -3.04 3.57
CA TYR A 36 -0.16 -3.07 4.08
C TYR A 36 -0.06 -2.41 5.45
N ARG A 37 0.84 -2.92 6.28
CA ARG A 37 1.09 -2.41 7.61
C ARG A 37 2.59 -2.35 7.90
N PHE A 38 3.04 -1.23 8.47
CA PHE A 38 4.37 -1.13 9.06
C PHE A 38 4.37 -1.69 10.47
N GLU A 39 5.37 -2.50 10.80
CA GLU A 39 5.54 -3.12 12.11
C GLU A 39 6.97 -2.98 12.61
N LEU A 40 7.15 -2.86 13.93
CA LEU A 40 8.48 -2.97 14.53
C LEU A 40 9.04 -4.38 14.32
N ALA A 41 10.29 -4.45 13.85
CA ALA A 41 11.05 -5.69 13.77
C ALA A 41 11.97 -5.84 15.00
N GLY A 42 11.36 -5.92 16.17
CA GLY A 42 12.04 -5.98 17.46
C GLY A 42 12.15 -4.61 18.14
N LYS A 43 12.73 -4.60 19.33
CA LYS A 43 12.94 -3.38 20.10
C LYS A 43 14.02 -2.50 19.45
N PRO A 44 13.91 -1.16 19.56
CA PRO A 44 15.01 -0.28 19.17
C PRO A 44 16.29 -0.58 19.95
N THR A 45 17.43 -0.41 19.29
CA THR A 45 18.73 -0.53 19.93
C THR A 45 19.42 0.83 19.96
N VAL A 46 20.07 1.14 21.06
CA VAL A 46 20.72 2.44 21.29
C VAL A 46 22.22 2.30 21.17
N SER A 47 22.86 3.22 20.45
CA SER A 47 24.31 3.34 20.38
C SER A 47 24.69 4.81 20.21
N ALA A 48 25.54 5.34 21.08
CA ALA A 48 26.05 6.71 21.02
C ALA A 48 24.94 7.78 20.87
N GLY A 49 23.83 7.67 21.63
CA GLY A 49 22.69 8.60 21.59
C GLY A 49 21.79 8.47 20.36
N LYS A 50 22.03 7.49 19.53
CA LYS A 50 21.24 7.18 18.35
C LYS A 50 20.47 5.90 18.55
N ASN A 51 19.21 5.91 18.16
CA ASN A 51 18.33 4.74 18.24
C ASN A 51 18.19 4.12 16.84
N MET A 52 18.50 2.84 16.74
CA MET A 52 18.25 2.09 15.52
C MET A 52 16.87 1.44 15.61
N VAL A 53 15.93 1.94 14.82
CA VAL A 53 14.56 1.43 14.72
C VAL A 53 14.48 0.56 13.47
N ARG A 54 14.11 -0.70 13.67
CA ARG A 54 13.94 -1.68 12.58
C ARG A 54 12.46 -1.92 12.34
N ILE A 55 12.07 -1.86 11.07
CA ILE A 55 10.68 -1.93 10.65
C ILE A 55 10.54 -2.94 9.51
N ARG A 56 9.43 -3.65 9.49
CA ARG A 56 8.97 -4.45 8.35
C ARG A 56 7.70 -3.84 7.78
N LEU A 57 7.56 -3.89 6.47
CA LEU A 57 6.29 -3.70 5.80
C LEU A 57 5.68 -5.07 5.56
N VAL A 58 4.43 -5.26 5.97
CA VAL A 58 3.74 -6.54 5.92
C VAL A 58 2.46 -6.41 5.12
N HIS A 59 2.21 -7.35 4.23
CA HIS A 59 0.92 -7.49 3.56
C HIS A 59 -0.08 -8.12 4.52
N VAL A 60 -1.19 -7.42 4.80
CA VAL A 60 -2.12 -7.79 5.88
C VAL A 60 -2.83 -9.11 5.61
N ALA A 61 -3.19 -9.38 4.35
CA ALA A 61 -3.99 -10.54 3.99
C ALA A 61 -3.29 -11.89 4.26
N ASP A 62 -1.96 -11.96 4.08
CA ASP A 62 -1.18 -13.19 4.22
C ASP A 62 -0.05 -13.10 5.26
N GLY A 63 0.13 -11.93 5.87
CA GLY A 63 1.16 -11.69 6.87
C GLY A 63 2.60 -11.72 6.34
N LYS A 64 2.78 -11.71 5.03
CA LYS A 64 4.12 -11.79 4.42
C LYS A 64 4.83 -10.45 4.41
N PRO A 65 6.14 -10.41 4.69
CA PRO A 65 6.92 -9.19 4.57
C PRO A 65 7.10 -8.79 3.10
N VAL A 66 7.15 -7.49 2.86
CA VAL A 66 7.40 -6.87 1.56
C VAL A 66 8.85 -6.33 1.56
N PRO A 67 9.81 -7.06 0.99
CA PRO A 67 11.23 -6.72 1.11
C PRO A 67 11.71 -5.67 0.10
N ASP A 68 10.95 -5.43 -0.95
CA ASP A 68 11.32 -4.63 -2.13
C ASP A 68 10.57 -3.30 -2.22
N ALA A 69 9.89 -2.88 -1.15
CA ALA A 69 9.28 -1.56 -1.09
C ALA A 69 10.34 -0.46 -1.00
N VAL A 70 10.03 0.68 -1.61
CA VAL A 70 10.86 1.89 -1.50
C VAL A 70 10.24 2.84 -0.50
N ILE A 71 10.83 2.97 0.67
CA ILE A 71 10.42 3.96 1.67
C ILE A 71 11.09 5.28 1.28
N PHE A 72 10.29 6.26 0.87
CA PHE A 72 10.78 7.56 0.39
C PHE A 72 10.51 8.70 1.36
N GLU A 73 9.71 8.47 2.39
CA GLU A 73 9.44 9.44 3.46
C GLU A 73 9.56 8.75 4.81
N SER A 74 10.33 9.36 5.70
CA SER A 74 10.45 8.95 7.09
C SER A 74 10.60 10.18 7.97
N LYS A 75 9.70 10.34 8.94
CA LYS A 75 9.70 11.45 9.90
C LYS A 75 9.41 10.90 11.28
N ALA A 76 9.98 11.54 12.30
CA ALA A 76 9.70 11.20 13.69
C ALA A 76 9.25 12.42 14.47
N ASP A 77 8.26 12.24 15.34
CA ASP A 77 7.81 13.25 16.29
C ASP A 77 7.34 12.60 17.61
N MET A 78 7.14 13.43 18.63
CA MET A 78 6.62 13.00 19.92
C MET A 78 5.09 13.16 20.06
N GLY A 79 4.34 12.96 18.97
CA GLY A 79 2.86 12.98 19.00
C GLY A 79 2.25 12.08 20.06
N PRO A 80 2.71 10.84 20.27
CA PRO A 80 2.21 9.96 21.35
C PRO A 80 2.37 10.53 22.75
N ALA A 81 3.38 11.39 22.96
CA ALA A 81 3.60 12.10 24.24
C ALA A 81 2.94 13.49 24.26
N GLY A 82 2.06 13.81 23.33
CA GLY A 82 1.36 15.09 23.23
C GLY A 82 2.18 16.23 22.61
N MET A 83 3.31 15.92 21.98
CA MET A 83 4.21 16.91 21.36
C MET A 83 4.45 16.63 19.86
N PRO A 84 3.41 16.73 19.02
CA PRO A 84 3.52 16.41 17.58
C PRO A 84 4.40 17.39 16.79
N THR A 85 4.69 18.57 17.36
CA THR A 85 5.56 19.56 16.76
C THR A 85 7.03 19.43 17.16
N MET A 86 7.38 18.41 17.94
CA MET A 86 8.76 18.09 18.30
C MET A 86 9.32 17.02 17.37
N PRO A 87 10.09 17.38 16.33
CA PRO A 87 10.67 16.42 15.41
C PRO A 87 11.98 15.84 15.94
N ALA A 88 12.37 14.69 15.40
CA ALA A 88 13.72 14.17 15.54
C ALA A 88 14.33 13.90 14.16
N PRO A 89 15.66 14.08 14.00
CA PRO A 89 16.37 13.65 12.82
C PRO A 89 16.21 12.16 12.59
N VAL A 90 15.87 11.78 11.34
CA VAL A 90 15.73 10.39 10.92
C VAL A 90 16.60 10.17 9.69
N LYS A 91 17.44 9.14 9.76
CA LYS A 91 18.27 8.71 8.64
C LYS A 91 17.90 7.29 8.24
N ALA A 92 17.45 7.12 7.01
CA ALA A 92 17.22 5.79 6.46
C ALA A 92 18.55 5.08 6.19
N MET A 93 18.62 3.83 6.60
CA MET A 93 19.77 2.94 6.34
C MET A 93 19.40 1.97 5.22
N PRO A 94 20.39 1.36 4.53
CA PRO A 94 20.10 0.33 3.55
C PRO A 94 19.25 -0.80 4.12
N ALA A 95 18.21 -1.19 3.37
CA ALA A 95 17.36 -2.31 3.74
C ALA A 95 18.13 -3.63 3.63
N LYS A 96 17.87 -4.54 4.56
CA LYS A 96 18.51 -5.86 4.58
C LYS A 96 17.48 -6.92 4.98
N ASN A 97 17.36 -7.98 4.16
CA ASN A 97 16.50 -9.12 4.44
C ASN A 97 15.02 -8.73 4.77
N GLY A 98 14.46 -7.76 4.03
CA GLY A 98 13.10 -7.29 4.26
C GLY A 98 12.91 -6.42 5.51
N VAL A 99 14.02 -6.02 6.15
CA VAL A 99 14.02 -5.10 7.29
C VAL A 99 14.53 -3.74 6.85
N TYR A 100 13.73 -2.72 7.10
CA TYR A 100 14.05 -1.32 6.87
C TYR A 100 14.52 -0.71 8.18
N SER A 101 15.71 -0.16 8.19
CA SER A 101 16.34 0.37 9.41
C SER A 101 16.43 1.89 9.34
N PHE A 102 16.13 2.54 10.46
CA PHE A 102 16.18 4.00 10.59
C PHE A 102 16.97 4.36 11.83
N GLU A 103 17.96 5.22 11.65
CA GLU A 103 18.66 5.85 12.76
C GLU A 103 17.90 7.10 13.16
N VAL A 104 17.50 7.19 14.42
CA VAL A 104 16.73 8.31 14.99
C VAL A 104 17.53 8.91 16.16
N GLU A 105 17.67 10.24 16.15
CA GLU A 105 18.30 10.99 17.24
C GLU A 105 17.23 11.75 18.02
N PRO A 106 16.62 11.14 19.07
CA PRO A 106 15.56 11.81 19.82
C PRO A 106 16.12 12.92 20.68
N GLY A 107 15.41 14.04 20.73
CA GLY A 107 15.76 15.18 21.60
C GLY A 107 15.55 14.88 23.09
N MET A 108 14.67 13.93 23.41
CA MET A 108 14.41 13.44 24.76
C MET A 108 13.93 11.99 24.74
N THR A 109 14.08 11.33 25.86
CA THR A 109 13.57 9.97 26.09
C THR A 109 12.05 9.98 26.13
N GLY A 110 11.42 9.02 25.48
CA GLY A 110 9.97 8.85 25.47
C GLY A 110 9.46 8.06 24.28
N THR A 111 8.13 8.05 24.13
CA THR A 111 7.46 7.38 23.00
C THR A 111 7.40 8.31 21.80
N TRP A 112 7.96 7.85 20.73
CA TRP A 112 8.04 8.55 19.44
C TRP A 112 7.21 7.87 18.38
N ALA A 113 6.62 8.64 17.48
CA ALA A 113 5.96 8.15 16.29
C ALA A 113 6.89 8.30 15.06
N LEU A 114 7.06 7.22 14.30
CA LEU A 114 7.69 7.26 12.99
C LEU A 114 6.60 7.20 11.93
N HIS A 115 6.50 8.26 11.14
CA HIS A 115 5.60 8.35 9.99
C HIS A 115 6.37 7.94 8.74
N LEU A 116 5.84 6.97 8.01
CA LEU A 116 6.48 6.35 6.86
C LEU A 116 5.59 6.41 5.64
N ALA A 117 6.20 6.60 4.48
CA ALA A 117 5.53 6.44 3.20
C ALA A 117 6.39 5.59 2.26
N ALA A 118 5.77 4.60 1.65
CA ALA A 118 6.43 3.66 0.77
C ALA A 118 5.69 3.48 -0.56
N LYS A 119 6.45 3.19 -1.59
CA LYS A 119 5.96 2.62 -2.84
C LYS A 119 6.24 1.13 -2.85
N VAL A 120 5.19 0.35 -3.09
CA VAL A 120 5.26 -1.10 -3.28
C VAL A 120 5.18 -1.39 -4.77
N GLN A 121 6.02 -2.28 -5.26
CA GLN A 121 6.03 -2.63 -6.66
C GLN A 121 4.69 -3.27 -7.06
N GLY A 122 4.11 -2.78 -8.15
CA GLY A 122 2.80 -3.23 -8.62
C GLY A 122 1.60 -2.51 -7.99
N GLU A 123 1.82 -1.66 -6.97
CA GLU A 123 0.76 -0.89 -6.33
C GLU A 123 0.72 0.55 -6.85
N PRO A 124 -0.43 1.03 -7.33
CA PRO A 124 -0.56 2.40 -7.82
C PRO A 124 -0.52 3.44 -6.69
N GLU A 125 -0.98 3.07 -5.49
CA GLU A 125 -1.09 3.96 -4.36
C GLU A 125 0.16 3.96 -3.47
N THR A 126 0.34 5.06 -2.75
CA THR A 126 1.37 5.17 -1.72
C THR A 126 0.88 4.54 -0.42
N VAL A 127 1.64 3.60 0.10
CA VAL A 127 1.40 3.02 1.42
C VAL A 127 1.92 3.97 2.48
N ARG A 128 1.05 4.44 3.36
CA ARG A 128 1.40 5.31 4.50
C ARG A 128 1.08 4.61 5.81
N GLY A 129 1.91 4.84 6.81
CA GLY A 129 1.68 4.28 8.13
C GLY A 129 2.53 4.93 9.19
N THR A 130 2.18 4.67 10.43
CA THR A 130 2.87 5.17 11.61
C THR A 130 3.21 4.00 12.52
N VAL A 131 4.44 4.01 13.00
CA VAL A 131 4.93 3.05 13.99
C VAL A 131 5.38 3.82 15.23
N THR A 132 4.97 3.37 16.40
CA THR A 132 5.42 3.96 17.68
C THR A 132 6.52 3.15 18.30
N ALA A 133 7.50 3.83 18.89
CA ALA A 133 8.63 3.20 19.56
C ALA A 133 9.11 4.05 20.75
N ASP A 134 9.53 3.38 21.81
CA ASP A 134 10.18 4.06 22.92
C ASP A 134 11.67 4.26 22.58
N LEU A 135 12.08 5.51 22.55
CA LEU A 135 13.44 5.93 22.22
C LEU A 135 14.10 6.59 23.43
N VAL A 136 15.40 6.44 23.51
CA VAL A 136 16.23 6.94 24.61
C VAL A 136 17.21 7.97 24.06
N LYS A 137 17.31 9.11 24.77
CA LYS A 137 18.31 10.13 24.50
C LYS A 137 19.67 9.69 25.01
#